data_cecd35eb04686aa027b75cf7d4ecc59f
#
_entry.id   cecd35eb04686aa027b75cf7d4ecc59f
#
_cell.length_a   1.000
_cell.length_b   1.000
_cell.length_c   1.000
_cell.angle_alpha   90.00
_cell.angle_beta   90.00
_cell.angle_gamma   90.00
#
_symmetry.space_group_name_H-M   'P 1'
#
loop_
_entity.id
_entity.type
_entity.pdbx_description
1 polymer ?
#
loop_
_entity_poly.entity_id
_entity_poly.type
_entity_poly.pdbx_seq_one_letter_code
_entity_poly.pdbx_strand_id
1 'polypeptide(L)'
;DGVVVVDRPDFESALALLDDEDEVDLILLDLALPGIDGVAGLDILRRRYPAIPVAVVSAFDDPPTITRVMNLGASGFIPKSFSGEQLLVAVRQVLAGEIFRPRGTGNGKRLDDVVPLPPGRGGAGVSPAEIGLTERQAQVLALLARGLSNREIAAHLELSEGTVKIHVTAILKALGVVSCTQALIAVTRYGIDLGAAF
;
A
#
# COMPACT_ATOMS: atom_id res chain seq x y z
N ASP A 1 -3.13 -19.61 -11.53
CA ASP A 1 -1.96 -18.92 -11.01
C ASP A 1 -2.03 -19.00 -9.49
N GLY A 2 -1.06 -19.76 -8.90
CA GLY A 2 -1.10 -20.09 -7.49
C GLY A 2 -0.57 -18.95 -6.62
N VAL A 3 -1.25 -18.67 -5.50
CA VAL A 3 -0.73 -17.82 -4.44
C VAL A 3 0.20 -18.67 -3.59
N VAL A 4 1.44 -18.21 -3.37
CA VAL A 4 2.36 -18.81 -2.41
C VAL A 4 2.20 -18.06 -1.10
N VAL A 5 1.88 -18.77 -0.03
CA VAL A 5 1.76 -18.21 1.31
C VAL A 5 2.94 -18.69 2.14
N VAL A 6 3.67 -17.73 2.71
CA VAL A 6 4.78 -18.00 3.63
C VAL A 6 4.40 -17.47 5.00
N ASP A 7 4.28 -18.36 5.98
CA ASP A 7 3.93 -18.03 7.36
C ASP A 7 5.19 -17.87 8.23
N ARG A 8 5.15 -16.92 9.18
CA ARG A 8 6.20 -16.70 10.18
C ARG A 8 5.56 -16.53 11.55
N PRO A 9 6.12 -17.20 12.59
CA PRO A 9 5.51 -17.21 13.91
C PRO A 9 5.68 -15.91 14.70
N ASP A 10 6.62 -15.07 14.32
CA ASP A 10 6.96 -13.83 14.99
C ASP A 10 7.41 -12.73 14.01
N PHE A 11 7.47 -11.51 14.50
CA PHE A 11 7.78 -10.33 13.69
C PHE A 11 9.24 -10.31 13.22
N GLU A 12 10.18 -10.80 14.03
CA GLU A 12 11.60 -10.79 13.69
C GLU A 12 11.92 -11.75 12.53
N SER A 13 11.38 -12.96 12.57
CA SER A 13 11.51 -13.93 11.49
C SER A 13 10.80 -13.47 10.20
N ALA A 14 9.72 -12.70 10.33
CA ALA A 14 9.07 -12.07 9.19
C ALA A 14 9.95 -10.97 8.57
N LEU A 15 10.60 -10.14 9.37
CA LEU A 15 11.54 -9.13 8.88
C LEU A 15 12.74 -9.77 8.19
N ALA A 16 13.32 -10.83 8.76
CA ALA A 16 14.43 -11.55 8.14
C ALA A 16 14.05 -12.10 6.75
N LEU A 17 12.84 -12.68 6.62
CA LEU A 17 12.33 -13.10 5.32
C LEU A 17 12.23 -11.94 4.34
N LEU A 18 11.66 -10.81 4.77
CA LEU A 18 11.46 -9.63 3.91
C LEU A 18 12.77 -8.98 3.47
N ASP A 19 13.86 -9.18 4.21
CA ASP A 19 15.19 -8.71 3.82
C ASP A 19 15.85 -9.62 2.77
N ASP A 20 15.54 -10.91 2.79
CA ASP A 20 16.12 -11.92 1.89
C ASP A 20 15.27 -12.15 0.63
N GLU A 21 13.95 -11.90 0.70
CA GLU A 21 12.99 -12.17 -0.37
C GLU A 21 12.55 -10.88 -1.07
N ASP A 22 12.86 -10.78 -2.37
CA ASP A 22 12.44 -9.63 -3.20
C ASP A 22 10.98 -9.74 -3.71
N GLU A 23 10.37 -10.93 -3.66
CA GLU A 23 9.09 -11.23 -4.31
C GLU A 23 7.90 -11.31 -3.35
N VAL A 24 7.76 -10.37 -2.41
CA VAL A 24 6.58 -10.29 -1.55
C VAL A 24 5.58 -9.28 -2.09
N ASP A 25 4.39 -9.75 -2.49
CA ASP A 25 3.33 -8.91 -3.05
C ASP A 25 2.38 -8.33 -2.00
N LEU A 26 2.26 -8.96 -0.84
CA LEU A 26 1.36 -8.55 0.25
C LEU A 26 1.84 -9.10 1.59
N ILE A 27 1.76 -8.29 2.62
CA ILE A 27 1.95 -8.71 4.02
C ILE A 27 0.59 -8.75 4.71
N LEU A 28 0.26 -9.89 5.33
CA LEU A 28 -0.86 -10.01 6.26
C LEU A 28 -0.30 -9.93 7.69
N LEU A 29 -0.57 -8.83 8.38
CA LEU A 29 -0.06 -8.57 9.73
C LEU A 29 -1.12 -8.84 10.78
N ASP A 30 -0.87 -9.80 11.66
CA ASP A 30 -1.67 -9.97 12.88
C ASP A 30 -1.27 -8.91 13.93
N LEU A 31 -2.25 -8.18 14.49
CA LEU A 31 -1.98 -7.24 15.57
C LEU A 31 -1.65 -7.91 16.91
N ALA A 32 -1.98 -9.18 17.06
CA ALA A 32 -1.74 -9.96 18.28
C ALA A 32 -0.47 -10.83 18.20
N LEU A 33 0.50 -10.45 17.36
CA LEU A 33 1.77 -11.17 17.27
C LEU A 33 2.56 -11.09 18.59
N PRO A 34 3.17 -12.21 19.04
CA PRO A 34 4.07 -12.18 20.19
C PRO A 34 5.28 -11.28 19.95
N GLY A 35 5.73 -10.62 21.00
CA GLY A 35 7.00 -9.88 21.02
C GLY A 35 6.94 -8.44 20.49
N ILE A 36 5.85 -8.01 19.87
CA ILE A 36 5.68 -6.64 19.39
C ILE A 36 4.22 -6.18 19.49
N ASP A 37 4.03 -4.89 19.77
CA ASP A 37 2.74 -4.23 19.51
C ASP A 37 2.50 -4.23 17.99
N GLY A 38 1.44 -4.88 17.54
CA GLY A 38 1.15 -5.01 16.11
C GLY A 38 0.99 -3.68 15.38
N VAL A 39 0.57 -2.63 16.09
CA VAL A 39 0.48 -1.27 15.53
C VAL A 39 1.89 -0.68 15.33
N ALA A 40 2.81 -0.92 16.27
CA ALA A 40 4.21 -0.56 16.11
C ALA A 40 4.87 -1.37 14.99
N GLY A 41 4.53 -2.66 14.87
CA GLY A 41 4.96 -3.52 13.76
C GLY A 41 4.54 -2.98 12.40
N LEU A 42 3.30 -2.50 12.29
CA LEU A 42 2.82 -1.85 11.06
C LEU A 42 3.64 -0.60 10.71
N ASP A 43 3.94 0.26 11.67
CA ASP A 43 4.77 1.47 11.45
C ASP A 43 6.17 1.10 10.94
N ILE A 44 6.80 0.07 11.54
CA ILE A 44 8.10 -0.45 11.09
C ILE A 44 8.02 -0.95 9.65
N LEU A 45 7.03 -1.79 9.32
CA LEU A 45 6.84 -2.32 7.96
C LEU A 45 6.61 -1.20 6.95
N ARG A 46 5.81 -0.19 7.28
CA ARG A 46 5.55 0.93 6.37
C ARG A 46 6.80 1.77 6.11
N ARG A 47 7.67 1.95 7.10
CA ARG A 47 8.93 2.70 6.93
C ARG A 47 9.99 1.89 6.17
N ARG A 48 10.09 0.60 6.46
CA ARG A 48 11.15 -0.25 5.90
C ARG A 48 10.80 -0.80 4.52
N TYR A 49 9.53 -1.16 4.31
CA TYR A 49 9.02 -1.74 3.07
C TYR A 49 7.81 -0.95 2.52
N PRO A 50 7.97 0.33 2.16
CA PRO A 50 6.85 1.19 1.76
C PRO A 50 6.15 0.73 0.48
N ALA A 51 6.85 -0.02 -0.37
CA ALA A 51 6.32 -0.54 -1.64
C ALA A 51 5.47 -1.80 -1.49
N ILE A 52 5.54 -2.51 -0.35
CA ILE A 52 4.77 -3.74 -0.13
C ILE A 52 3.47 -3.36 0.59
N PRO A 53 2.29 -3.65 0.04
CA PRO A 53 1.03 -3.41 0.74
C PRO A 53 0.95 -4.26 2.01
N VAL A 54 0.41 -3.68 3.08
CA VAL A 54 0.19 -4.38 4.36
C VAL A 54 -1.29 -4.36 4.69
N ALA A 55 -1.92 -5.52 4.79
CA ALA A 55 -3.25 -5.67 5.34
C ALA A 55 -3.16 -6.20 6.77
N VAL A 56 -3.86 -5.53 7.67
CA VAL A 56 -3.94 -5.93 9.08
C VAL A 56 -5.03 -6.98 9.23
N VAL A 57 -4.71 -8.08 9.94
CA VAL A 57 -5.66 -9.12 10.34
C VAL A 57 -5.81 -9.08 11.85
N SER A 58 -7.03 -8.90 12.38
CA SER A 58 -7.21 -8.74 13.82
C SER A 58 -8.52 -9.33 14.32
N ALA A 59 -8.49 -9.85 15.56
CA ALA A 59 -9.70 -10.22 16.31
C ALA A 59 -10.41 -8.99 16.91
N PHE A 60 -9.71 -7.86 17.03
CA PHE A 60 -10.23 -6.60 17.55
C PHE A 60 -10.59 -5.70 16.37
N ASP A 61 -11.88 -5.50 16.13
CA ASP A 61 -12.43 -4.73 15.01
C ASP A 61 -13.13 -3.44 15.46
N ASP A 62 -12.69 -2.90 16.61
CA ASP A 62 -13.20 -1.63 17.11
C ASP A 62 -12.80 -0.44 16.21
N PRO A 63 -13.70 0.55 16.03
CA PRO A 63 -13.46 1.66 15.11
C PRO A 63 -12.19 2.49 15.39
N PRO A 64 -11.78 2.74 16.66
CA PRO A 64 -10.51 3.43 16.94
C PRO A 64 -9.29 2.68 16.43
N THR A 65 -9.20 1.36 16.64
CA THR A 65 -8.10 0.51 16.17
C THR A 65 -8.03 0.51 14.64
N ILE A 66 -9.17 0.30 13.96
CA ILE A 66 -9.25 0.35 12.50
C ILE A 66 -8.77 1.70 11.98
N THR A 67 -9.27 2.80 12.55
CA THR A 67 -8.86 4.15 12.14
C THR A 67 -7.37 4.36 12.33
N ARG A 68 -6.81 3.93 13.45
CA ARG A 68 -5.38 4.07 13.77
C ARG A 68 -4.50 3.36 12.75
N VAL A 69 -4.78 2.08 12.45
CA VAL A 69 -3.96 1.29 11.50
C VAL A 69 -4.10 1.80 10.07
N MET A 70 -5.29 2.25 9.68
CA MET A 70 -5.49 2.83 8.35
C MET A 70 -4.74 4.16 8.20
N ASN A 71 -4.70 5.00 9.24
CA ASN A 71 -3.92 6.25 9.24
C ASN A 71 -2.41 6.00 9.18
N LEU A 72 -1.92 4.87 9.68
CA LEU A 72 -0.54 4.43 9.57
C LEU A 72 -0.21 3.85 8.18
N GLY A 73 -1.16 3.83 7.26
CA GLY A 73 -0.93 3.40 5.88
C GLY A 73 -1.17 1.90 5.62
N ALA A 74 -1.98 1.24 6.45
CA ALA A 74 -2.45 -0.10 6.11
C ALA A 74 -3.28 -0.04 4.81
N SER A 75 -3.05 -1.01 3.93
CA SER A 75 -3.82 -1.18 2.69
C SER A 75 -5.15 -1.89 2.92
N GLY A 76 -5.35 -2.47 4.09
CA GLY A 76 -6.62 -3.08 4.47
C GLY A 76 -6.69 -3.46 5.94
N PHE A 77 -7.92 -3.61 6.44
CA PHE A 77 -8.22 -4.19 7.74
C PHE A 77 -9.18 -5.35 7.56
N ILE A 78 -8.79 -6.53 8.00
CA ILE A 78 -9.54 -7.77 7.82
C ILE A 78 -9.84 -8.37 9.20
N PRO A 79 -11.11 -8.42 9.63
CA PRO A 79 -11.48 -9.10 10.86
C PRO A 79 -11.17 -10.59 10.80
N LYS A 80 -10.63 -11.17 11.87
CA LYS A 80 -10.44 -12.64 12.00
C LYS A 80 -11.75 -13.42 12.01
N SER A 81 -12.88 -12.75 12.24
CA SER A 81 -14.22 -13.31 12.15
C SER A 81 -14.69 -13.58 10.72
N PHE A 82 -13.97 -13.11 9.73
CA PHE A 82 -14.30 -13.34 8.32
C PHE A 82 -14.13 -14.82 7.94
N SER A 83 -15.02 -15.30 7.06
CA SER A 83 -14.85 -16.60 6.42
C SER A 83 -13.65 -16.60 5.47
N GLY A 84 -13.14 -17.79 5.12
CA GLY A 84 -12.06 -17.89 4.14
C GLY A 84 -12.38 -17.22 2.80
N GLU A 85 -13.63 -17.28 2.35
CA GLU A 85 -14.07 -16.62 1.11
C GLU A 85 -13.99 -15.08 1.25
N GLN A 86 -14.43 -14.53 2.38
CA GLN A 86 -14.35 -13.09 2.65
C GLN A 86 -12.90 -12.62 2.75
N LEU A 87 -12.03 -13.42 3.38
CA LEU A 87 -10.60 -13.14 3.43
C LEU A 87 -10.00 -13.10 2.03
N LEU A 88 -10.30 -14.07 1.17
CA LEU A 88 -9.81 -14.11 -0.21
C LEU A 88 -10.28 -12.90 -1.03
N VAL A 89 -11.53 -12.46 -0.85
CA VAL A 89 -12.04 -11.24 -1.50
C VAL A 89 -11.25 -10.02 -1.03
N ALA A 90 -11.03 -9.86 0.27
CA ALA A 90 -10.26 -8.76 0.84
C ALA A 90 -8.81 -8.74 0.33
N VAL A 91 -8.15 -9.91 0.32
CA VAL A 91 -6.78 -10.06 -0.21
C VAL A 91 -6.69 -9.66 -1.68
N ARG A 92 -7.63 -10.13 -2.52
CA ARG A 92 -7.66 -9.76 -3.95
C ARG A 92 -7.85 -8.27 -4.16
N GLN A 93 -8.71 -7.62 -3.38
CA GLN A 93 -8.90 -6.17 -3.46
C GLN A 93 -7.61 -5.42 -3.09
N VAL A 94 -6.92 -5.85 -2.02
CA VAL A 94 -5.65 -5.21 -1.63
C VAL A 94 -4.55 -5.44 -2.68
N LEU A 95 -4.47 -6.63 -3.27
CA LEU A 95 -3.54 -6.92 -4.36
C LEU A 95 -3.85 -6.12 -5.64
N ALA A 96 -5.12 -5.80 -5.88
CA ALA A 96 -5.55 -4.90 -6.94
C ALA A 96 -5.29 -3.40 -6.64
N GLY A 97 -4.66 -3.08 -5.51
CA GLY A 97 -4.37 -1.71 -5.10
C GLY A 97 -5.53 -0.99 -4.40
N GLU A 98 -6.64 -1.69 -4.13
CA GLU A 98 -7.79 -1.11 -3.43
C GLU A 98 -7.59 -1.12 -1.91
N ILE A 99 -8.25 -0.18 -1.21
CA ILE A 99 -8.30 -0.18 0.26
C ILE A 99 -9.46 -1.06 0.72
N PHE A 100 -9.14 -2.08 1.52
CA PHE A 100 -10.16 -2.90 2.13
C PHE A 100 -10.53 -2.41 3.55
N ARG A 101 -11.82 -2.12 3.77
CA ARG A 101 -12.38 -1.84 5.11
C ARG A 101 -13.65 -2.67 5.33
N PRO A 102 -13.83 -3.29 6.51
CA PRO A 102 -15.07 -4.00 6.81
C PRO A 102 -16.25 -3.02 6.84
N ARG A 103 -17.40 -3.45 6.29
CA ARG A 103 -18.63 -2.64 6.30
C ARG A 103 -19.15 -2.47 7.74
N GLY A 104 -19.51 -1.26 8.13
CA GLY A 104 -20.08 -0.97 9.46
C GLY A 104 -19.14 -0.27 10.44
N THR A 105 -17.89 -0.11 10.13
CA THR A 105 -16.96 0.70 10.94
C THR A 105 -17.11 2.17 10.58
N GLY A 106 -18.06 2.77 11.25
CA GLY A 106 -18.47 4.14 11.36
C GLY A 106 -17.68 5.28 10.71
N ASN A 107 -18.35 6.39 10.50
CA ASN A 107 -17.90 7.77 10.22
C ASN A 107 -16.42 8.12 10.51
N GLY A 108 -15.47 7.32 10.01
CA GLY A 108 -14.07 7.72 9.91
C GLY A 108 -13.98 8.81 8.84
N LYS A 109 -13.28 9.89 9.12
CA LYS A 109 -12.83 10.86 8.12
C LYS A 109 -12.44 10.08 6.86
N ARG A 110 -12.97 10.48 5.71
CA ARG A 110 -12.57 9.89 4.43
C ARG A 110 -11.05 9.95 4.36
N LEU A 111 -10.42 8.93 3.79
CA LEU A 111 -8.98 8.96 3.49
C LEU A 111 -8.57 10.25 2.74
N ASP A 112 -9.55 10.90 2.12
CA ASP A 112 -9.44 12.22 1.51
C ASP A 112 -8.87 13.31 2.46
N ASP A 113 -8.99 13.14 3.79
CA ASP A 113 -8.50 14.11 4.77
C ASP A 113 -7.04 13.88 5.21
N VAL A 114 -6.37 12.84 4.74
CA VAL A 114 -5.09 12.37 5.32
C VAL A 114 -3.88 12.59 4.41
N VAL A 115 -4.08 13.01 3.17
CA VAL A 115 -2.97 13.26 2.22
C VAL A 115 -2.69 14.78 2.14
N PRO A 116 -1.70 15.30 2.87
CA PRO A 116 -1.24 16.67 2.65
C PRO A 116 -0.31 16.69 1.44
N LEU A 117 -0.80 17.12 0.29
CA LEU A 117 0.10 17.61 -0.76
C LEU A 117 0.40 19.09 -0.52
N PRO A 118 1.58 19.58 -0.92
CA PRO A 118 1.85 21.02 -0.93
C PRO A 118 0.77 21.75 -1.75
N PRO A 119 0.41 22.98 -1.37
CA PRO A 119 -0.66 23.74 -2.00
C PRO A 119 -0.31 24.02 -3.46
N GLY A 120 -0.82 23.20 -4.37
CA GLY A 120 -0.71 23.34 -5.81
C GLY A 120 -2.07 23.65 -6.41
N ARG A 121 -2.14 24.73 -7.10
CA ARG A 121 -3.24 25.42 -7.80
C ARG A 121 -4.29 24.43 -8.36
N GLY A 122 -5.53 24.60 -7.94
CA GLY A 122 -6.65 23.90 -8.53
C GLY A 122 -6.87 24.28 -10.00
N GLY A 123 -7.12 23.28 -10.85
CA GLY A 123 -7.77 23.50 -12.14
C GLY A 123 -7.09 23.06 -13.41
N ALA A 124 -5.81 22.70 -13.42
CA ALA A 124 -5.16 22.00 -14.54
C ALA A 124 -4.43 20.79 -13.95
N GLY A 125 -4.48 19.64 -14.60
CA GLY A 125 -3.77 18.43 -14.13
C GLY A 125 -2.32 18.75 -13.82
N VAL A 126 -1.86 18.34 -12.64
CA VAL A 126 -0.48 18.55 -12.20
C VAL A 126 0.40 17.55 -12.94
N SER A 127 1.42 18.03 -13.66
CA SER A 127 2.34 17.11 -14.34
C SER A 127 3.24 16.38 -13.33
N PRO A 128 3.65 15.13 -13.62
CA PRO A 128 4.58 14.40 -12.76
C PRO A 128 5.89 15.16 -12.46
N ALA A 129 6.39 15.93 -13.42
CA ALA A 129 7.60 16.73 -13.26
C ALA A 129 7.42 17.86 -12.24
N GLU A 130 6.24 18.47 -12.14
CA GLU A 130 5.95 19.54 -11.15
C GLU A 130 5.95 19.01 -9.70
N ILE A 131 5.70 17.72 -9.50
CA ILE A 131 5.79 17.06 -8.19
C ILE A 131 7.15 16.35 -7.98
N GLY A 132 8.12 16.61 -8.86
CA GLY A 132 9.49 16.10 -8.74
C GLY A 132 9.68 14.65 -9.14
N LEU A 133 8.74 14.06 -9.87
CA LEU A 133 8.89 12.71 -10.41
C LEU A 133 9.69 12.72 -11.72
N THR A 134 10.62 11.79 -11.85
CA THR A 134 11.28 11.51 -13.13
C THR A 134 10.31 10.82 -14.09
N GLU A 135 10.61 10.85 -15.38
CA GLU A 135 9.80 10.15 -16.40
C GLU A 135 9.61 8.66 -16.06
N ARG A 136 10.67 7.98 -15.60
CA ARG A 136 10.60 6.57 -15.21
C ARG A 136 9.70 6.34 -14.00
N GLN A 137 9.72 7.25 -13.03
CA GLN A 137 8.81 7.21 -11.87
C GLN A 137 7.37 7.47 -12.29
N ALA A 138 7.14 8.38 -13.23
CA ALA A 138 5.80 8.61 -13.78
C ALA A 138 5.25 7.37 -14.49
N GLN A 139 6.07 6.66 -15.28
CA GLN A 139 5.70 5.38 -15.89
C GLN A 139 5.33 4.32 -14.84
N VAL A 140 6.14 4.16 -13.79
CA VAL A 140 5.84 3.24 -12.68
C VAL A 140 4.54 3.62 -11.99
N LEU A 141 4.32 4.92 -11.70
CA LEU A 141 3.09 5.40 -11.06
C LEU A 141 1.86 5.17 -11.94
N ALA A 142 1.97 5.35 -13.25
CA ALA A 142 0.88 5.10 -14.20
C ALA A 142 0.47 3.62 -14.22
N LEU A 143 1.46 2.70 -14.19
CA LEU A 143 1.18 1.27 -14.14
C LEU A 143 0.58 0.84 -12.78
N LEU A 144 1.08 1.41 -11.67
CA LEU A 144 0.47 1.25 -10.36
C LEU A 144 -1.00 1.72 -10.36
N ALA A 145 -1.29 2.86 -10.99
CA ALA A 145 -2.65 3.39 -11.08
C ALA A 145 -3.59 2.48 -11.91
N ARG A 146 -3.04 1.64 -12.76
CA ARG A 146 -3.78 0.60 -13.50
C ARG A 146 -3.94 -0.70 -12.70
N GLY A 147 -3.43 -0.76 -11.47
CA GLY A 147 -3.56 -1.91 -10.58
C GLY A 147 -2.53 -3.02 -10.83
N LEU A 148 -1.42 -2.74 -11.53
CA LEU A 148 -0.38 -3.73 -11.74
C LEU A 148 0.46 -3.92 -10.46
N SER A 149 0.82 -5.18 -10.17
CA SER A 149 1.78 -5.52 -9.13
C SER A 149 3.21 -5.08 -9.50
N ASN A 150 4.11 -4.99 -8.53
CA ASN A 150 5.52 -4.66 -8.80
C ASN A 150 6.16 -5.63 -9.79
N ARG A 151 5.80 -6.90 -9.75
CA ARG A 151 6.27 -7.93 -10.69
C ARG A 151 5.80 -7.68 -12.11
N GLU A 152 4.51 -7.35 -12.29
CA GLU A 152 3.96 -7.02 -13.61
C GLU A 152 4.56 -5.74 -14.17
N ILE A 153 4.78 -4.73 -13.31
CA ILE A 153 5.47 -3.48 -13.67
C ILE A 153 6.91 -3.76 -14.08
N ALA A 154 7.62 -4.61 -13.33
CA ALA A 154 8.98 -5.02 -13.64
C ALA A 154 9.06 -5.68 -15.02
N ALA A 155 8.16 -6.63 -15.30
CA ALA A 155 8.06 -7.29 -16.60
C ALA A 155 7.72 -6.29 -17.72
N HIS A 156 6.78 -5.36 -17.48
CA HIS A 156 6.35 -4.39 -18.49
C HIS A 156 7.43 -3.35 -18.83
N LEU A 157 8.23 -2.98 -17.85
CA LEU A 157 9.28 -1.95 -18.00
C LEU A 157 10.68 -2.54 -18.23
N GLU A 158 10.81 -3.87 -18.32
CA GLU A 158 12.09 -4.59 -18.43
C GLU A 158 13.06 -4.23 -17.29
N LEU A 159 12.53 -4.20 -16.05
CA LEU A 159 13.27 -3.93 -14.81
C LEU A 159 13.27 -5.16 -13.90
N SER A 160 14.12 -5.13 -12.85
CA SER A 160 13.95 -6.03 -11.71
C SER A 160 12.86 -5.53 -10.78
N GLU A 161 12.20 -6.42 -10.02
CA GLU A 161 11.24 -6.00 -8.99
C GLU A 161 11.87 -5.11 -7.93
N GLY A 162 13.13 -5.38 -7.54
CA GLY A 162 13.89 -4.52 -6.63
C GLY A 162 14.02 -3.09 -7.16
N THR A 163 14.26 -2.93 -8.47
CA THR A 163 14.31 -1.61 -9.11
C THR A 163 12.94 -0.91 -9.07
N VAL A 164 11.85 -1.65 -9.32
CA VAL A 164 10.48 -1.09 -9.22
C VAL A 164 10.20 -0.64 -7.79
N LYS A 165 10.55 -1.44 -6.77
CA LYS A 165 10.40 -1.07 -5.34
C LYS A 165 11.16 0.22 -5.00
N ILE A 166 12.36 0.42 -5.55
CA ILE A 166 13.11 1.68 -5.38
C ILE A 166 12.35 2.87 -5.99
N HIS A 167 11.82 2.72 -7.21
CA HIS A 167 11.02 3.76 -7.85
C HIS A 167 9.75 4.07 -7.06
N VAL A 168 9.03 3.04 -6.60
CA VAL A 168 7.83 3.21 -5.77
C VAL A 168 8.16 3.98 -4.48
N THR A 169 9.24 3.61 -3.79
CA THR A 169 9.68 4.32 -2.58
C THR A 169 9.95 5.81 -2.85
N ALA A 170 10.61 6.12 -3.95
CA ALA A 170 10.88 7.50 -4.35
C ALA A 170 9.59 8.27 -4.71
N ILE A 171 8.63 7.63 -5.39
CA ILE A 171 7.30 8.17 -5.70
C ILE A 171 6.54 8.50 -4.41
N LEU A 172 6.48 7.57 -3.45
CA LEU A 172 5.81 7.77 -2.18
C LEU A 172 6.40 8.96 -1.41
N LYS A 173 7.72 9.07 -1.42
CA LYS A 173 8.44 10.20 -0.81
C LYS A 173 8.12 11.53 -1.50
N ALA A 174 8.10 11.57 -2.82
CA ALA A 174 7.78 12.77 -3.59
C ALA A 174 6.33 13.23 -3.35
N LEU A 175 5.39 12.28 -3.26
CA LEU A 175 3.98 12.55 -2.97
C LEU A 175 3.71 12.83 -1.48
N GLY A 176 4.69 12.64 -0.58
CA GLY A 176 4.52 12.79 0.86
C GLY A 176 3.55 11.78 1.49
N VAL A 177 3.44 10.59 0.89
CA VAL A 177 2.53 9.52 1.32
C VAL A 177 3.30 8.30 1.79
N VAL A 178 2.64 7.42 2.57
CA VAL A 178 3.31 6.27 3.20
C VAL A 178 2.89 4.91 2.61
N SER A 179 2.02 4.90 1.59
CA SER A 179 1.62 3.65 0.93
C SER A 179 1.23 3.89 -0.53
N CYS A 180 1.34 2.83 -1.36
CA CYS A 180 0.89 2.86 -2.75
C CYS A 180 -0.57 3.27 -2.87
N THR A 181 -1.43 2.79 -1.97
CA THR A 181 -2.85 3.13 -1.96
C THR A 181 -3.08 4.62 -1.73
N GLN A 182 -2.33 5.23 -0.81
CA GLN A 182 -2.38 6.69 -0.63
C GLN A 182 -1.85 7.44 -1.86
N ALA A 183 -0.84 6.89 -2.54
CA ALA A 183 -0.36 7.46 -3.79
C ALA A 183 -1.44 7.44 -4.89
N LEU A 184 -2.19 6.34 -5.02
CA LEU A 184 -3.30 6.24 -5.98
C LEU A 184 -4.42 7.25 -5.68
N ILE A 185 -4.77 7.42 -4.41
CA ILE A 185 -5.72 8.44 -3.97
C ILE A 185 -5.20 9.84 -4.32
N ALA A 186 -3.91 10.11 -4.09
CA ALA A 186 -3.29 11.38 -4.43
C ALA A 186 -3.38 11.65 -5.93
N VAL A 187 -3.08 10.65 -6.78
CA VAL A 187 -3.21 10.76 -8.26
C VAL A 187 -4.62 11.20 -8.66
N THR A 188 -5.63 10.51 -8.13
CA THR A 188 -7.04 10.79 -8.46
C THR A 188 -7.48 12.14 -7.92
N ARG A 189 -7.13 12.47 -6.68
CA ARG A 189 -7.59 13.67 -5.99
C ARG A 189 -6.98 14.95 -6.55
N TYR A 190 -5.71 14.90 -6.93
CA TYR A 190 -4.99 16.06 -7.43
C TYR A 190 -4.95 16.15 -8.95
N GLY A 191 -5.61 15.21 -9.62
CA GLY A 191 -5.66 15.17 -11.08
C GLY A 191 -4.26 15.12 -11.68
N ILE A 192 -3.37 14.30 -11.08
CA ILE A 192 -2.00 14.18 -11.61
C ILE A 192 -2.12 13.57 -13.01
N ASP A 193 -1.72 14.36 -14.01
CA ASP A 193 -1.73 13.93 -15.41
C ASP A 193 -0.55 12.99 -15.65
N LEU A 194 -0.83 11.70 -15.59
CA LEU A 194 0.17 10.66 -15.88
C LEU A 194 0.44 10.53 -17.39
N GLY A 195 -0.26 11.34 -18.20
CA GLY A 195 -0.11 11.34 -19.65
C GLY A 195 -0.48 10.01 -20.30
N ALA A 196 -0.54 9.98 -21.61
CA ALA A 196 -0.37 8.72 -22.34
C ALA A 196 1.13 8.35 -22.26
N ALA A 197 1.56 7.91 -21.07
CA ALA A 197 2.95 7.50 -20.85
C ALA A 197 3.29 6.18 -21.56
N PHE A 198 2.57 5.93 -22.68
CA PHE A 198 2.75 4.76 -23.56
C PHE A 198 2.40 5.11 -24.98
#